data_12e3808292af11505da72e9a6390c92d
#
_entry.id   12e3808292af11505da72e9a6390c92d
#
_cell.length_a   1.000
_cell.length_b   1.000
_cell.length_c   1.000
_cell.angle_alpha   90.00
_cell.angle_beta   90.00
_cell.angle_gamma   90.00
#
_symmetry.space_group_name_H-M   'P 1'
#
loop_
_entity.id
_entity.type
_entity.pdbx_description
1 polymer ?
#
loop_
_entity_poly.entity_id
_entity_poly.type
_entity_poly.pdbx_seq_one_letter_code
_entity_poly.pdbx_strand_id
1 'polypeptide(L)'
;MEYMFMPLRRYVDFNGRSRRMEYWMWAVFQFLISIVIQILIFAVGGGAMMATGGDPTAAMAAGGAIMVIFGLAIIISLAFIIPSIAVSVRRLHDTNRTGWWLLAPLGGYVLVFLGASMESGAISLIGMLIAIGFAITLIVFYFLDGTPGPNRYGEDPKGRGTADTFA
;
A
#
# COMPACT_ATOMS: atom_id res chain seq x y z
N MET A 1 16.14 -0.81 11.08
CA MET A 1 14.77 -0.37 11.53
C MET A 1 14.41 1.06 11.13
N GLU A 2 15.37 1.93 10.88
CA GLU A 2 15.11 3.34 10.51
C GLU A 2 14.25 3.50 9.25
N TYR A 3 14.51 2.71 8.21
CA TYR A 3 13.75 2.75 6.94
C TYR A 3 12.27 2.40 7.08
N MET A 4 11.89 1.60 8.09
CA MET A 4 10.51 1.19 8.33
C MET A 4 9.61 2.38 8.73
N PHE A 5 10.15 3.33 9.51
CA PHE A 5 9.42 4.48 10.01
C PHE A 5 9.70 5.77 9.24
N MET A 6 10.60 5.73 8.25
CA MET A 6 10.94 6.90 7.46
C MET A 6 9.73 7.50 6.72
N PRO A 7 8.77 6.71 6.16
CA PRO A 7 7.56 7.27 5.58
C PRO A 7 6.70 8.06 6.56
N LEU A 8 6.66 7.68 7.83
CA LEU A 8 5.95 8.45 8.86
C LEU A 8 6.64 9.77 9.20
N ARG A 9 7.99 9.81 9.18
CA ARG A 9 8.76 11.04 9.39
C ARG A 9 8.63 12.00 8.20
N ARG A 10 8.42 11.47 7.00
CA ARG A 10 8.22 12.20 5.75
C ARG A 10 6.78 12.07 5.26
N TYR A 11 5.83 12.31 6.16
CA TYR A 11 4.41 11.96 6.03
C TYR A 11 3.76 12.53 4.77
N VAL A 12 3.97 13.84 4.50
CA VAL A 12 3.41 14.58 3.35
C VAL A 12 4.48 14.99 2.34
N ASP A 13 5.67 14.40 2.42
CA ASP A 13 6.76 14.75 1.52
C ASP A 13 6.74 13.86 0.27
N PHE A 14 6.25 14.42 -0.82
CA PHE A 14 6.18 13.78 -2.14
C PHE A 14 7.40 14.07 -3.01
N ASN A 15 8.32 14.93 -2.56
CA ASN A 15 9.49 15.34 -3.30
C ASN A 15 10.68 14.42 -3.05
N GLY A 16 11.64 14.45 -3.99
CA GLY A 16 12.85 13.64 -3.88
C GLY A 16 12.66 12.19 -4.27
N ARG A 17 13.56 11.34 -3.80
CA ARG A 17 13.70 9.93 -4.18
C ARG A 17 13.69 9.05 -2.92
N SER A 18 13.16 7.82 -3.03
CA SER A 18 13.18 6.81 -1.95
C SER A 18 13.85 5.52 -2.41
N ARG A 19 14.69 4.96 -1.54
CA ARG A 19 15.33 3.65 -1.77
C ARG A 19 14.32 2.52 -1.78
N ARG A 20 14.64 1.39 -2.43
CA ARG A 20 13.84 0.15 -2.37
C ARG A 20 13.57 -0.28 -0.93
N MET A 21 14.59 -0.22 -0.06
CA MET A 21 14.48 -0.59 1.35
C MET A 21 13.42 0.22 2.09
N GLU A 22 13.31 1.53 1.84
CA GLU A 22 12.31 2.40 2.46
C GLU A 22 10.89 1.96 2.09
N TYR A 23 10.64 1.70 0.81
CA TYR A 23 9.33 1.25 0.32
C TYR A 23 8.97 -0.13 0.86
N TRP A 24 9.86 -1.12 0.73
CA TRP A 24 9.55 -2.50 1.11
C TRP A 24 9.48 -2.68 2.64
N MET A 25 10.31 -1.99 3.42
CA MET A 25 10.22 -2.02 4.88
C MET A 25 8.92 -1.39 5.38
N TRP A 26 8.42 -0.34 4.70
CA TRP A 26 7.11 0.22 4.95
C TRP A 26 5.99 -0.77 4.62
N ALA A 27 6.07 -1.47 3.49
CA ALA A 27 5.11 -2.50 3.12
C ALA A 27 5.08 -3.66 4.14
N VAL A 28 6.26 -4.11 4.60
CA VAL A 28 6.38 -5.11 5.66
C VAL A 28 5.74 -4.61 6.96
N PHE A 29 5.98 -3.36 7.35
CA PHE A 29 5.36 -2.78 8.53
C PHE A 29 3.83 -2.80 8.46
N GLN A 30 3.25 -2.36 7.35
CA GLN A 30 1.80 -2.41 7.14
C GLN A 30 1.26 -3.86 7.16
N PHE A 31 1.99 -4.78 6.54
CA PHE A 31 1.64 -6.20 6.54
C PHE A 31 1.63 -6.78 7.96
N LEU A 32 2.62 -6.47 8.79
CA LEU A 32 2.64 -6.90 10.20
C LEU A 32 1.46 -6.34 11.00
N ILE A 33 1.11 -5.06 10.79
CA ILE A 33 -0.09 -4.46 11.41
C ILE A 33 -1.35 -5.18 10.96
N SER A 34 -1.48 -5.50 9.66
CA SER A 34 -2.65 -6.23 9.17
C SER A 34 -2.78 -7.62 9.78
N ILE A 35 -1.67 -8.34 9.98
CA ILE A 35 -1.66 -9.63 10.69
C ILE A 35 -2.13 -9.48 12.13
N VAL A 36 -1.65 -8.48 12.86
CA VAL A 36 -2.08 -8.23 14.25
C VAL A 36 -3.59 -7.98 14.30
N ILE A 37 -4.12 -7.14 13.41
CA ILE A 37 -5.55 -6.87 13.32
C ILE A 37 -6.35 -8.15 13.02
N GLN A 38 -5.88 -8.98 12.08
CA GLN A 38 -6.53 -10.25 11.74
C GLN A 38 -6.54 -11.24 12.91
N ILE A 39 -5.45 -11.32 13.65
CA ILE A 39 -5.36 -12.16 14.86
C ILE A 39 -6.35 -11.69 15.91
N LEU A 40 -6.47 -10.38 16.14
CA LEU A 40 -7.42 -9.80 17.08
C LEU A 40 -8.87 -10.11 16.68
N ILE A 41 -9.22 -9.94 15.42
CA ILE A 41 -10.56 -10.26 14.90
C ILE A 41 -10.87 -11.75 15.08
N PHE A 42 -9.91 -12.62 14.75
CA PHE A 42 -10.08 -14.06 14.90
C PHE A 42 -10.19 -14.49 16.36
N ALA A 43 -9.36 -13.92 17.25
CA ALA A 43 -9.39 -14.22 18.69
C ALA A 43 -10.73 -13.81 19.33
N VAL A 44 -11.25 -12.63 19.00
CA VAL A 44 -12.52 -12.13 19.53
C VAL A 44 -13.68 -12.92 18.92
N GLY A 45 -13.75 -13.08 17.60
CA GLY A 45 -14.85 -13.77 16.93
C GLY A 45 -14.85 -15.28 17.18
N GLY A 46 -13.70 -15.93 17.01
CA GLY A 46 -13.56 -17.37 17.22
C GLY A 46 -13.69 -17.77 18.69
N GLY A 47 -13.09 -16.96 19.60
CA GLY A 47 -13.19 -17.17 21.04
C GLY A 47 -14.64 -17.04 21.54
N ALA A 48 -15.40 -16.07 21.04
CA ALA A 48 -16.81 -15.93 21.39
C ALA A 48 -17.65 -17.12 20.90
N MET A 49 -17.46 -17.58 19.67
CA MET A 49 -18.16 -18.76 19.15
C MET A 49 -17.89 -20.02 19.99
N MET A 50 -16.64 -20.22 20.42
CA MET A 50 -16.25 -21.37 21.25
C MET A 50 -16.77 -21.28 22.69
N ALA A 51 -16.74 -20.09 23.29
CA ALA A 51 -17.11 -19.89 24.70
C ALA A 51 -18.63 -19.94 24.96
N THR A 52 -19.43 -19.63 23.94
CA THR A 52 -20.87 -19.40 24.09
C THR A 52 -21.74 -20.54 23.61
N GLY A 53 -21.16 -21.56 22.97
CA GLY A 53 -21.96 -22.66 22.42
C GLY A 53 -23.08 -22.21 21.45
N GLY A 54 -22.97 -20.99 20.90
CA GLY A 54 -23.97 -20.42 20.00
C GLY A 54 -24.99 -19.50 20.69
N ASP A 55 -24.76 -19.05 21.92
CA ASP A 55 -25.62 -18.05 22.59
C ASP A 55 -25.66 -16.75 21.77
N PRO A 56 -26.89 -16.32 21.32
CA PRO A 56 -27.03 -15.12 20.49
C PRO A 56 -26.59 -13.83 21.19
N THR A 57 -26.72 -13.74 22.52
CA THR A 57 -26.35 -12.53 23.28
C THR A 57 -24.84 -12.32 23.29
N ALA A 58 -24.09 -13.39 23.42
CA ALA A 58 -22.64 -13.35 23.38
C ALA A 58 -22.12 -13.20 21.94
N ALA A 59 -22.80 -13.72 20.94
CA ALA A 59 -22.50 -13.46 19.54
C ALA A 59 -22.67 -11.95 19.17
N MET A 60 -23.71 -11.30 19.72
CA MET A 60 -23.90 -9.85 19.57
C MET A 60 -22.79 -9.04 20.25
N ALA A 61 -22.38 -9.42 21.46
CA ALA A 61 -21.28 -8.75 22.17
C ALA A 61 -19.95 -8.88 21.41
N ALA A 62 -19.66 -10.07 20.87
CA ALA A 62 -18.49 -10.29 20.02
C ALA A 62 -18.56 -9.46 18.74
N GLY A 63 -19.73 -9.38 18.10
CA GLY A 63 -19.96 -8.52 16.93
C GLY A 63 -19.67 -7.05 17.23
N GLY A 64 -20.08 -6.53 18.39
CA GLY A 64 -19.77 -5.18 18.84
C GLY A 64 -18.26 -4.95 18.99
N ALA A 65 -17.54 -5.88 19.63
CA ALA A 65 -16.09 -5.79 19.79
C ALA A 65 -15.36 -5.85 18.43
N ILE A 66 -15.80 -6.70 17.51
CA ILE A 66 -15.27 -6.78 16.15
C ILE A 66 -15.49 -5.44 15.41
N MET A 67 -16.66 -4.81 15.54
CA MET A 67 -16.93 -3.50 14.93
C MET A 67 -15.97 -2.42 15.44
N VAL A 68 -15.61 -2.42 16.74
CA VAL A 68 -14.61 -1.50 17.30
C VAL A 68 -13.24 -1.75 16.68
N ILE A 69 -12.83 -3.02 16.55
CA ILE A 69 -11.55 -3.38 15.93
C ILE A 69 -11.52 -2.91 14.46
N PHE A 70 -12.61 -3.12 13.70
CA PHE A 70 -12.73 -2.63 12.33
C PHE A 70 -12.67 -1.11 12.26
N GLY A 71 -13.34 -0.39 13.15
CA GLY A 71 -13.30 1.06 13.23
C GLY A 71 -11.87 1.58 13.45
N LEU A 72 -11.14 0.99 14.40
CA LEU A 72 -9.73 1.31 14.64
C LEU A 72 -8.85 0.97 13.43
N ALA A 73 -9.07 -0.18 12.78
CA ALA A 73 -8.34 -0.57 11.58
C ALA A 73 -8.55 0.42 10.43
N ILE A 74 -9.77 0.93 10.24
CA ILE A 74 -10.07 1.97 9.26
C ILE A 74 -9.32 3.27 9.58
N ILE A 75 -9.33 3.73 10.83
CA ILE A 75 -8.61 4.94 11.23
C ILE A 75 -7.11 4.80 10.97
N ILE A 76 -6.51 3.67 11.34
CA ILE A 76 -5.09 3.38 11.11
C ILE A 76 -4.82 3.36 9.59
N SER A 77 -5.67 2.70 8.80
CA SER A 77 -5.51 2.63 7.34
C SER A 77 -5.59 4.02 6.70
N LEU A 78 -6.53 4.86 7.12
CA LEU A 78 -6.64 6.24 6.65
C LEU A 78 -5.41 7.07 7.00
N ALA A 79 -4.87 6.91 8.22
CA ALA A 79 -3.63 7.56 8.62
C ALA A 79 -2.42 7.12 7.77
N PHE A 80 -2.42 5.88 7.27
CA PHE A 80 -1.32 5.36 6.45
C PHE A 80 -1.45 5.64 4.96
N ILE A 81 -2.60 6.11 4.46
CA ILE A 81 -2.80 6.42 3.03
C ILE A 81 -1.77 7.44 2.55
N ILE A 82 -1.65 8.57 3.24
CA ILE A 82 -0.77 9.68 2.82
C ILE A 82 0.70 9.26 2.77
N PRO A 83 1.31 8.69 3.84
CA PRO A 83 2.70 8.26 3.79
C PRO A 83 2.94 7.12 2.79
N SER A 84 1.94 6.26 2.54
CA SER A 84 2.03 5.19 1.53
C SER A 84 2.08 5.76 0.11
N ILE A 85 1.24 6.74 -0.20
CA ILE A 85 1.28 7.45 -1.48
C ILE A 85 2.60 8.20 -1.62
N ALA A 86 3.04 8.92 -0.57
CA ALA A 86 4.27 9.70 -0.59
C ALA A 86 5.51 8.84 -0.86
N VAL A 87 5.66 7.70 -0.15
CA VAL A 87 6.79 6.79 -0.40
C VAL A 87 6.72 6.14 -1.78
N SER A 88 5.51 5.81 -2.27
CA SER A 88 5.30 5.23 -3.60
C SER A 88 5.67 6.22 -4.72
N VAL A 89 5.27 7.48 -4.59
CA VAL A 89 5.66 8.56 -5.52
C VAL A 89 7.17 8.71 -5.54
N ARG A 90 7.83 8.86 -4.38
CA ARG A 90 9.28 8.99 -4.28
C ARG A 90 10.01 7.75 -4.83
N ARG A 91 9.39 6.57 -4.71
CA ARG A 91 9.95 5.35 -5.29
C ARG A 91 9.88 5.34 -6.81
N LEU A 92 8.80 5.85 -7.41
CA LEU A 92 8.70 6.06 -8.86
C LEU A 92 9.71 7.12 -9.33
N HIS A 93 9.89 8.19 -8.58
CA HIS A 93 10.90 9.22 -8.84
C HIS A 93 12.32 8.63 -8.85
N ASP A 94 12.62 7.66 -7.99
CA ASP A 94 13.92 7.00 -7.93
C ASP A 94 14.24 6.23 -9.23
N THR A 95 13.22 5.73 -9.92
CA THR A 95 13.33 5.11 -11.24
C THR A 95 13.09 6.09 -12.40
N ASN A 96 13.17 7.42 -12.14
CA ASN A 96 12.96 8.51 -13.10
C ASN A 96 11.55 8.51 -13.74
N ARG A 97 10.53 8.01 -13.03
CA ARG A 97 9.12 7.97 -13.45
C ARG A 97 8.30 8.96 -12.65
N THR A 98 7.22 9.47 -13.25
CA THR A 98 6.30 10.39 -12.57
C THR A 98 5.41 9.63 -11.59
N GLY A 99 4.99 10.30 -10.49
CA GLY A 99 4.02 9.75 -9.53
C GLY A 99 2.64 9.44 -10.13
N TRP A 100 2.31 10.01 -11.29
CA TRP A 100 1.05 9.75 -12.01
C TRP A 100 0.85 8.28 -12.38
N TRP A 101 1.91 7.49 -12.45
CA TRP A 101 1.83 6.03 -12.66
C TRP A 101 0.98 5.33 -11.59
N LEU A 102 0.87 5.91 -10.38
CA LEU A 102 -0.02 5.37 -9.33
C LEU A 102 -1.49 5.39 -9.73
N LEU A 103 -1.89 6.29 -10.61
CA LEU A 103 -3.27 6.39 -11.07
C LEU A 103 -3.57 5.48 -12.28
N ALA A 104 -2.55 4.89 -12.89
CA ALA A 104 -2.73 4.06 -14.08
C ALA A 104 -3.71 2.88 -13.88
N PRO A 105 -3.68 2.14 -12.75
CA PRO A 105 -4.67 1.08 -12.49
C PRO A 105 -6.10 1.58 -12.39
N LEU A 106 -6.32 2.85 -11.99
CA LEU A 106 -7.67 3.43 -11.83
C LEU A 106 -8.44 3.43 -13.15
N GLY A 107 -7.76 3.61 -14.29
CA GLY A 107 -8.40 3.52 -15.60
C GLY A 107 -9.05 2.16 -15.83
N GLY A 108 -8.40 1.08 -15.40
CA GLY A 108 -8.97 -0.26 -15.46
C GLY A 108 -10.18 -0.42 -14.51
N TYR A 109 -10.10 0.10 -13.28
CA TYR A 109 -11.22 0.05 -12.34
C TYR A 109 -12.44 0.86 -12.82
N VAL A 110 -12.23 1.99 -13.51
CA VAL A 110 -13.32 2.75 -14.15
C VAL A 110 -14.03 1.87 -15.19
N LEU A 111 -13.28 1.14 -16.03
CA LEU A 111 -13.88 0.21 -17.00
C LEU A 111 -14.63 -0.95 -16.31
N VAL A 112 -14.11 -1.48 -15.20
CA VAL A 112 -14.84 -2.50 -14.40
C VAL A 112 -16.18 -1.96 -13.92
N PHE A 113 -16.20 -0.74 -13.39
CA PHE A 113 -17.42 -0.11 -12.91
C PHE A 113 -18.42 0.15 -14.04
N LEU A 114 -17.96 0.68 -15.18
CA LEU A 114 -18.80 0.91 -16.37
C LEU A 114 -19.36 -0.41 -16.90
N GLY A 115 -18.54 -1.45 -16.98
CA GLY A 115 -18.99 -2.77 -17.43
C GLY A 115 -20.05 -3.37 -16.50
N ALA A 116 -19.89 -3.21 -15.18
CA ALA A 116 -20.87 -3.63 -14.20
C ALA A 116 -22.20 -2.86 -14.32
N SER A 117 -22.13 -1.53 -14.52
CA SER A 117 -23.32 -0.68 -14.69
C SER A 117 -24.07 -0.93 -16.00
N MET A 118 -23.39 -1.43 -17.02
CA MET A 118 -23.95 -1.80 -18.33
C MET A 118 -24.28 -3.31 -18.44
N GLU A 119 -24.16 -4.06 -17.33
CA GLU A 119 -24.32 -5.53 -17.29
C GLU A 119 -23.43 -6.27 -18.31
N SER A 120 -22.33 -5.66 -18.73
CA SER A 120 -21.39 -6.20 -19.72
C SER A 120 -20.19 -6.85 -19.04
N GLY A 121 -20.24 -8.17 -18.89
CA GLY A 121 -19.11 -8.95 -18.35
C GLY A 121 -17.82 -8.80 -19.17
N ALA A 122 -17.94 -8.60 -20.49
CA ALA A 122 -16.77 -8.43 -21.35
C ALA A 122 -16.03 -7.12 -21.05
N ILE A 123 -16.74 -6.00 -20.86
CA ILE A 123 -16.12 -4.70 -20.51
C ILE A 123 -15.49 -4.79 -19.12
N SER A 124 -16.16 -5.41 -18.15
CA SER A 124 -15.63 -5.61 -16.80
C SER A 124 -14.36 -6.46 -16.82
N LEU A 125 -14.32 -7.53 -17.62
CA LEU A 125 -13.14 -8.38 -17.76
C LEU A 125 -11.96 -7.63 -18.36
N ILE A 126 -12.19 -6.86 -19.43
CA ILE A 126 -11.15 -6.03 -20.06
C ILE A 126 -10.61 -5.01 -19.05
N GLY A 127 -11.48 -4.32 -18.33
CA GLY A 127 -11.09 -3.38 -17.28
C GLY A 127 -10.23 -4.02 -16.19
N MET A 128 -10.61 -5.22 -15.75
CA MET A 128 -9.85 -5.98 -14.76
C MET A 128 -8.45 -6.37 -15.27
N LEU A 129 -8.35 -6.85 -16.50
CA LEU A 129 -7.05 -7.19 -17.10
C LEU A 129 -6.14 -5.98 -17.21
N ILE A 130 -6.68 -4.82 -17.60
CA ILE A 130 -5.94 -3.55 -17.66
C ILE A 130 -5.47 -3.14 -16.26
N ALA A 131 -6.34 -3.18 -15.25
CA ALA A 131 -5.98 -2.84 -13.88
C ALA A 131 -4.86 -3.73 -13.33
N ILE A 132 -4.96 -5.06 -13.56
CA ILE A 132 -3.94 -6.03 -13.16
C ILE A 132 -2.62 -5.77 -13.91
N GLY A 133 -2.65 -5.51 -15.22
CA GLY A 133 -1.46 -5.21 -16.01
C GLY A 133 -0.71 -3.99 -15.46
N PHE A 134 -1.40 -2.90 -15.15
CA PHE A 134 -0.78 -1.72 -14.54
C PHE A 134 -0.31 -1.97 -13.12
N ALA A 135 -1.04 -2.76 -12.31
CA ALA A 135 -0.61 -3.12 -10.96
C ALA A 135 0.70 -3.93 -10.98
N ILE A 136 0.81 -4.92 -11.87
CA ILE A 136 2.05 -5.68 -12.08
C ILE A 136 3.18 -4.75 -12.53
N THR A 137 2.92 -3.82 -13.45
CA THR A 137 3.90 -2.84 -13.92
C THR A 137 4.43 -1.98 -12.77
N LEU A 138 3.55 -1.50 -11.88
CA LEU A 138 3.95 -0.75 -10.68
C LEU A 138 4.82 -1.60 -9.74
N ILE A 139 4.44 -2.86 -9.50
CA ILE A 139 5.23 -3.79 -8.68
C ILE A 139 6.64 -3.94 -9.28
N VAL A 140 6.75 -4.13 -10.60
CA VAL A 140 8.04 -4.20 -11.29
C VAL A 140 8.85 -2.92 -11.05
N PHE A 141 8.25 -1.72 -11.17
CA PHE A 141 8.94 -0.45 -10.91
C PHE A 141 9.43 -0.33 -9.46
N TYR A 142 8.72 -0.91 -8.50
CA TYR A 142 9.14 -0.93 -7.10
C TYR A 142 10.30 -1.91 -6.83
N PHE A 143 10.48 -2.93 -7.66
CA PHE A 143 11.61 -3.85 -7.59
C PHE A 143 12.84 -3.37 -8.36
N LEU A 144 12.70 -2.61 -9.44
CA LEU A 144 13.83 -2.11 -10.24
C LEU A 144 14.81 -1.31 -9.37
N ASP A 145 16.08 -1.30 -9.69
CA ASP A 145 17.02 -0.38 -9.04
C ASP A 145 16.77 1.06 -9.50
N GLY A 146 17.04 2.02 -8.61
CA GLY A 146 16.97 3.45 -8.93
C GLY A 146 18.02 3.83 -9.96
N THR A 147 17.77 4.91 -10.72
CA THR A 147 18.74 5.46 -11.66
C THR A 147 20.01 5.89 -10.92
N PRO A 148 21.22 5.46 -11.37
CA PRO A 148 22.47 5.92 -10.79
C PRO A 148 22.66 7.44 -11.04
N GLY A 149 23.23 8.13 -10.05
CA GLY A 149 23.47 9.57 -10.12
C GLY A 149 22.19 10.41 -9.96
N PRO A 150 22.32 11.74 -10.05
CA PRO A 150 21.20 12.66 -9.94
C PRO A 150 20.24 12.50 -11.12
N ASN A 151 18.94 12.66 -10.86
CA ASN A 151 17.91 12.71 -11.89
C ASN A 151 17.02 13.95 -11.68
N ARG A 152 15.99 14.12 -12.51
CA ARG A 152 15.06 15.28 -12.43
C ARG A 152 14.33 15.44 -11.08
N TYR A 153 14.38 14.43 -10.20
CA TYR A 153 13.74 14.44 -8.89
C TYR A 153 14.72 14.60 -7.72
N GLY A 154 16.02 14.68 -8.00
CA GLY A 154 17.04 14.93 -6.98
C GLY A 154 18.22 13.97 -7.03
N GLU A 155 19.06 14.09 -6.02
CA GLU A 155 20.28 13.29 -5.84
C GLU A 155 19.98 11.79 -5.68
N ASP A 156 20.96 10.94 -6.05
CA ASP A 156 20.86 9.50 -5.83
C ASP A 156 20.89 9.21 -4.32
N PRO A 157 19.81 8.66 -3.75
CA PRO A 157 19.78 8.35 -2.33
C PRO A 157 20.84 7.30 -1.90
N LYS A 158 21.47 6.60 -2.86
CA LYS A 158 22.57 5.67 -2.62
C LYS A 158 23.95 6.31 -2.79
N GLY A 159 24.03 7.58 -3.20
CA GLY A 159 25.29 8.30 -3.43
C GLY A 159 26.13 7.79 -4.61
N ARG A 160 25.52 7.06 -5.56
CA ARG A 160 26.22 6.53 -6.73
C ARG A 160 26.42 7.64 -7.77
N GLY A 161 27.62 7.76 -8.33
CA GLY A 161 27.92 8.71 -9.41
C GLY A 161 28.23 10.13 -8.93
N THR A 162 28.51 10.34 -7.64
CA THR A 162 29.20 11.53 -7.16
C THR A 162 30.70 11.38 -7.35
N ALA A 163 31.40 12.48 -7.70
CA ALA A 163 32.83 12.46 -7.98
C ALA A 163 33.69 11.92 -6.82
N ASP A 164 33.17 11.97 -5.60
CA ASP A 164 33.82 11.48 -4.38
C ASP A 164 33.90 9.94 -4.27
N THR A 165 33.33 9.20 -5.23
CA THR A 165 33.40 7.73 -5.21
C THR A 165 34.75 7.20 -5.68
N PHE A 166 35.63 8.08 -6.19
CA PHE A 166 36.92 7.75 -6.76
C PHE A 166 38.11 8.52 -6.11
N ALA A 167 37.89 9.11 -4.95
CA ALA A 167 38.93 9.79 -4.18
C ALA A 167 39.47 8.89 -3.05
#